data_5dad2be8a51dc3b0b5fb37fe32a9c2fe
#
_entry.id   5dad2be8a51dc3b0b5fb37fe32a9c2fe
#
_cell.length_a   1.000
_cell.length_b   1.000
_cell.length_c   1.000
_cell.angle_alpha   90.00
_cell.angle_beta   90.00
_cell.angle_gamma   90.00
#
_symmetry.space_group_name_H-M   'P 1'
#
loop_
_entity.id
_entity.type
_entity.pdbx_description
1 polymer ?
#
loop_
_entity_poly.entity_id
_entity_poly.type
_entity_poly.pdbx_seq_one_letter_code
_entity_poly.pdbx_strand_id
1 'polypeptide(L)'
;MRRKQVKYDLTEVDVGRAIKEANLFKNMEYAEEVGIGSSGSCDLVYFNDGEVYAIELKKQVNIKVMAQATRWLETASRVYVACPCTLSQDARQVLRTMGIGYIMVSEYQGILDDKPQLHARIALQAEPLPGNLDFWLPELKHMDKKLEAGTQTGSRSTSFSRFIARAKEYFAEHPEE
;
A
#
# COMPACT_ATOMS: atom_id res chain seq x y z
N MET A 1 -29.59 7.87 -20.48
CA MET A 1 -28.25 8.10 -21.03
C MET A 1 -27.23 7.24 -20.27
N ARG A 2 -26.60 6.22 -20.89
CA ARG A 2 -25.52 5.45 -20.29
C ARG A 2 -24.26 6.31 -20.38
N ARG A 3 -23.71 6.71 -19.23
CA ARG A 3 -22.41 7.39 -19.15
C ARG A 3 -21.36 6.42 -19.73
N LYS A 4 -20.62 6.86 -20.76
CA LYS A 4 -19.42 6.13 -21.22
C LYS A 4 -18.44 6.10 -20.05
N GLN A 5 -18.15 4.91 -19.50
CA GLN A 5 -16.98 4.73 -18.64
C GLN A 5 -15.75 4.94 -19.52
N VAL A 6 -15.09 6.06 -19.35
CA VAL A 6 -13.76 6.26 -19.91
C VAL A 6 -12.83 5.38 -19.08
N LYS A 7 -12.23 4.38 -19.70
CA LYS A 7 -11.30 3.47 -19.01
C LYS A 7 -9.93 4.12 -19.07
N TYR A 8 -9.56 4.82 -18.01
CA TYR A 8 -8.20 5.34 -17.87
C TYR A 8 -7.27 4.22 -17.39
N ASP A 9 -6.04 4.21 -17.89
CA ASP A 9 -5.00 3.26 -17.48
C ASP A 9 -4.30 3.77 -16.22
N LEU A 10 -5.00 3.68 -15.07
CA LEU A 10 -4.47 4.11 -13.78
C LEU A 10 -3.24 3.28 -13.41
N THR A 11 -2.20 3.96 -12.99
CA THR A 11 -0.96 3.36 -12.49
C THR A 11 -1.07 2.97 -11.01
N GLU A 12 -0.14 2.16 -10.50
CA GLU A 12 -0.06 1.85 -9.06
C GLU A 12 0.19 3.12 -8.24
N VAL A 13 0.94 4.09 -8.78
CA VAL A 13 1.13 5.43 -8.18
C VAL A 13 -0.20 6.18 -8.03
N ASP A 14 -1.05 6.15 -9.06
CA ASP A 14 -2.36 6.79 -9.01
C ASP A 14 -3.27 6.14 -7.96
N VAL A 15 -3.20 4.80 -7.84
CA VAL A 15 -3.93 4.05 -6.81
C VAL A 15 -3.47 4.46 -5.40
N GLY A 16 -2.16 4.51 -5.16
CA GLY A 16 -1.60 4.93 -3.87
C GLY A 16 -1.98 6.37 -3.52
N ARG A 17 -1.88 7.29 -4.49
CA ARG A 17 -2.30 8.68 -4.31
C ARG A 17 -3.78 8.79 -3.93
N ALA A 18 -4.67 8.10 -4.64
CA ALA A 18 -6.10 8.13 -4.36
C ALA A 18 -6.44 7.65 -2.95
N ILE A 19 -5.75 6.63 -2.44
CA ILE A 19 -5.95 6.11 -1.07
C ILE A 19 -5.54 7.15 -0.03
N LYS A 20 -4.39 7.81 -0.23
CA LYS A 20 -3.88 8.86 0.66
C LYS A 20 -4.82 10.07 0.68
N GLU A 21 -5.25 10.55 -0.47
CA GLU A 21 -6.18 11.68 -0.61
C GLU A 21 -7.57 11.38 -0.02
N ALA A 22 -8.06 10.15 -0.16
CA ALA A 22 -9.34 9.73 0.41
C ALA A 22 -9.32 9.62 1.94
N ASN A 23 -8.14 9.62 2.57
CA ASN A 23 -7.96 9.52 4.02
C ASN A 23 -8.79 8.38 4.65
N LEU A 24 -8.71 7.18 4.06
CA LEU A 24 -9.52 6.03 4.45
C LEU A 24 -9.24 5.56 5.87
N PHE A 25 -8.00 5.74 6.35
CA PHE A 25 -7.54 5.29 7.66
C PHE A 25 -7.18 6.51 8.52
N LYS A 26 -8.24 7.14 9.04
CA LYS A 26 -8.11 8.35 9.87
C LYS A 26 -7.25 8.09 11.11
N ASN A 27 -6.42 9.07 11.45
CA ASN A 27 -5.51 9.04 12.61
C ASN A 27 -4.41 7.96 12.52
N MET A 28 -4.08 7.51 11.32
CA MET A 28 -2.91 6.67 11.06
C MET A 28 -1.89 7.43 10.23
N GLU A 29 -0.62 7.25 10.55
CA GLU A 29 0.49 7.65 9.68
C GLU A 29 0.62 6.65 8.54
N TYR A 30 1.35 7.00 7.48
CA TYR A 30 1.64 6.06 6.41
C TYR A 30 3.10 6.12 5.98
N ALA A 31 3.56 5.00 5.42
CA ALA A 31 4.84 4.86 4.77
C ALA A 31 4.67 4.08 3.45
N GLU A 32 5.51 4.37 2.47
CA GLU A 32 5.46 3.79 1.12
C GLU A 32 6.68 2.93 0.86
N GLU A 33 6.53 1.88 0.04
CA GLU A 33 7.62 0.96 -0.34
C GLU A 33 8.40 0.40 0.87
N VAL A 34 7.65 -0.01 1.91
CA VAL A 34 8.22 -0.53 3.15
C VAL A 34 8.80 -1.92 2.93
N GLY A 35 10.11 -2.02 2.91
CA GLY A 35 10.77 -3.30 2.75
C GLY A 35 11.06 -3.98 4.06
N ILE A 36 10.66 -5.22 4.20
CA ILE A 36 10.80 -6.02 5.41
C ILE A 36 11.77 -7.17 5.14
N GLY A 37 13.06 -6.93 5.37
CA GLY A 37 14.10 -7.96 5.27
C GLY A 37 13.96 -8.87 4.05
N SER A 38 13.89 -10.19 4.28
CA SER A 38 13.69 -11.21 3.23
C SER A 38 12.23 -11.38 2.80
N SER A 39 11.27 -10.82 3.54
CA SER A 39 9.82 -10.95 3.24
C SER A 39 9.38 -10.13 2.02
N GLY A 40 10.23 -9.21 1.56
CA GLY A 40 9.95 -8.36 0.40
C GLY A 40 9.55 -6.95 0.80
N SER A 41 8.85 -6.25 -0.10
CA SER A 41 8.39 -4.88 0.11
C SER A 41 6.86 -4.84 0.09
N CYS A 42 6.27 -4.06 0.98
CA CYS A 42 4.86 -3.69 0.98
C CYS A 42 4.70 -2.30 0.35
N ASP A 43 3.79 -2.16 -0.59
CA ASP A 43 3.67 -0.95 -1.39
C ASP A 43 3.23 0.27 -0.54
N LEU A 44 2.28 0.08 0.38
CA LEU A 44 1.78 1.15 1.26
C LEU A 44 1.40 0.56 2.63
N VAL A 45 1.88 1.19 3.69
CA VAL A 45 1.62 0.76 5.07
C VAL A 45 1.03 1.93 5.85
N TYR A 46 -0.12 1.72 6.49
CA TYR A 46 -0.68 2.62 7.49
C TYR A 46 -0.42 2.08 8.87
N PHE A 47 -0.09 2.93 9.82
CA PHE A 47 0.24 2.51 11.18
C PHE A 47 -0.10 3.60 12.22
N ASN A 48 -0.34 3.15 13.44
CA ASN A 48 -0.45 3.96 14.65
C ASN A 48 0.15 3.19 15.83
N ASP A 49 -0.08 3.64 17.08
CA ASP A 49 0.51 3.05 18.28
C ASP A 49 0.11 1.58 18.58
N GLY A 50 -0.82 1.00 17.84
CA GLY A 50 -1.31 -0.36 18.11
C GLY A 50 -1.61 -1.20 16.86
N GLU A 51 -1.72 -0.58 15.69
CA GLU A 51 -2.17 -1.29 14.49
C GLU A 51 -1.27 -0.98 13.28
N VAL A 52 -1.12 -1.99 12.41
CA VAL A 52 -0.46 -1.88 11.11
C VAL A 52 -1.38 -2.43 10.04
N TYR A 53 -1.64 -1.64 9.00
CA TYR A 53 -2.41 -2.06 7.83
C TYR A 53 -1.48 -2.12 6.63
N ALA A 54 -1.32 -3.31 6.06
CA ALA A 54 -0.51 -3.55 4.88
C ALA A 54 -1.38 -3.51 3.62
N ILE A 55 -0.96 -2.78 2.60
CA ILE A 55 -1.72 -2.57 1.37
C ILE A 55 -0.83 -2.83 0.17
N GLU A 56 -1.21 -3.79 -0.66
CA GLU A 56 -0.60 -4.06 -1.97
C GLU A 56 -1.33 -3.28 -3.06
N LEU A 57 -0.59 -2.50 -3.83
CA LEU A 57 -1.12 -1.67 -4.92
C LEU A 57 -0.91 -2.39 -6.26
N LYS A 58 -1.97 -2.59 -7.04
CA LYS A 58 -1.87 -3.26 -8.34
C LYS A 58 -2.86 -2.69 -9.35
N LYS A 59 -2.50 -2.80 -10.62
CA LYS A 59 -3.41 -2.47 -11.73
C LYS A 59 -4.56 -3.47 -11.86
N GLN A 60 -4.32 -4.73 -11.50
CA GLN A 60 -5.31 -5.82 -11.57
C GLN A 60 -5.12 -6.80 -10.44
N VAL A 61 -6.21 -7.38 -9.95
CA VAL A 61 -6.18 -8.46 -8.97
C VAL A 61 -6.02 -9.80 -9.69
N ASN A 62 -4.98 -10.53 -9.33
CA ASN A 62 -4.69 -11.88 -9.81
C ASN A 62 -4.08 -12.72 -8.69
N ILE A 63 -3.87 -14.01 -8.93
CA ILE A 63 -3.31 -14.94 -7.93
C ILE A 63 -1.97 -14.46 -7.37
N LYS A 64 -1.10 -13.87 -8.20
CA LYS A 64 0.21 -13.36 -7.76
C LYS A 64 0.06 -12.23 -6.73
N VAL A 65 -0.87 -11.32 -6.94
CA VAL A 65 -1.18 -10.23 -6.00
C VAL A 65 -1.74 -10.78 -4.69
N MET A 66 -2.66 -11.75 -4.78
CA MET A 66 -3.22 -12.40 -3.60
C MET A 66 -2.11 -13.08 -2.78
N ALA A 67 -1.19 -13.80 -3.45
CA ALA A 67 -0.03 -14.42 -2.81
C ALA A 67 0.96 -13.40 -2.23
N GLN A 68 1.08 -12.20 -2.81
CA GLN A 68 1.87 -11.12 -2.21
C GLN A 68 1.22 -10.61 -0.92
N ALA A 69 -0.08 -10.36 -0.96
CA ALA A 69 -0.82 -9.89 0.20
C ALA A 69 -0.82 -10.88 1.38
N THR A 70 -0.84 -12.20 1.12
CA THR A 70 -0.80 -13.21 2.19
C THR A 70 0.46 -13.17 3.05
N ARG A 71 1.56 -12.61 2.55
CA ARG A 71 2.82 -12.48 3.32
C ARG A 71 2.65 -11.63 4.58
N TRP A 72 1.69 -10.73 4.57
CA TRP A 72 1.46 -9.76 5.64
C TRP A 72 0.44 -10.23 6.68
N LEU A 73 -0.28 -11.34 6.43
CA LEU A 73 -1.33 -11.82 7.33
C LEU A 73 -0.84 -12.18 8.73
N GLU A 74 0.42 -12.59 8.87
CA GLU A 74 1.01 -12.93 10.18
C GLU A 74 1.53 -11.73 10.96
N THR A 75 1.74 -10.59 10.28
CA THR A 75 2.42 -9.44 10.86
C THR A 75 1.60 -8.15 10.87
N ALA A 76 0.67 -7.99 9.94
CA ALA A 76 -0.20 -6.83 9.89
C ALA A 76 -1.51 -7.06 10.65
N SER A 77 -2.08 -5.99 11.22
CA SER A 77 -3.40 -6.04 11.87
C SER A 77 -4.55 -6.11 10.86
N ARG A 78 -4.32 -5.63 9.64
CA ARG A 78 -5.22 -5.76 8.49
C ARG A 78 -4.42 -5.77 7.21
N VAL A 79 -4.90 -6.54 6.23
CA VAL A 79 -4.27 -6.63 4.92
C VAL A 79 -5.27 -6.27 3.84
N TYR A 80 -4.87 -5.41 2.91
CA TYR A 80 -5.69 -4.99 1.78
C TYR A 80 -4.95 -5.18 0.46
N VAL A 81 -5.72 -5.42 -0.58
CA VAL A 81 -5.30 -5.22 -1.98
C VAL A 81 -6.05 -4.02 -2.52
N ALA A 82 -5.36 -3.13 -3.21
CA ALA A 82 -5.95 -1.95 -3.82
C ALA A 82 -5.75 -1.96 -5.35
N CYS A 83 -6.82 -1.68 -6.10
CA CYS A 83 -6.80 -1.80 -7.54
C CYS A 83 -7.89 -0.92 -8.18
N PRO A 84 -7.66 -0.38 -9.41
CA PRO A 84 -8.67 0.40 -10.13
C PRO A 84 -9.67 -0.49 -10.90
N CYS A 85 -9.88 -1.72 -10.49
CA CYS A 85 -10.78 -2.65 -11.17
C CYS A 85 -11.95 -3.09 -10.30
N THR A 86 -13.01 -3.55 -10.92
CA THR A 86 -14.09 -4.23 -10.20
C THR A 86 -13.71 -5.71 -10.05
N LEU A 87 -13.79 -6.23 -8.82
CA LEU A 87 -13.55 -7.65 -8.57
C LEU A 87 -14.64 -8.51 -9.19
N SER A 88 -14.24 -9.63 -9.79
CA SER A 88 -15.15 -10.73 -10.06
C SER A 88 -15.71 -11.30 -8.76
N GLN A 89 -16.83 -12.01 -8.83
CA GLN A 89 -17.43 -12.64 -7.66
C GLN A 89 -16.48 -13.68 -7.03
N ASP A 90 -15.77 -14.45 -7.87
CA ASP A 90 -14.81 -15.45 -7.42
C ASP A 90 -13.61 -14.80 -6.72
N ALA A 91 -13.01 -13.76 -7.31
CA ALA A 91 -11.91 -13.02 -6.70
C ALA A 91 -12.31 -12.41 -5.35
N ARG A 92 -13.53 -11.87 -5.25
CA ARG A 92 -14.08 -11.36 -3.99
C ARG A 92 -14.24 -12.45 -2.94
N GLN A 93 -14.72 -13.64 -3.35
CA GLN A 93 -14.87 -14.76 -2.45
C GLN A 93 -13.52 -15.27 -1.94
N VAL A 94 -12.52 -15.36 -2.81
CA VAL A 94 -11.15 -15.76 -2.42
C VAL A 94 -10.57 -14.78 -1.40
N LEU A 95 -10.62 -13.47 -1.68
CA LEU A 95 -10.10 -12.45 -0.75
C LEU A 95 -10.82 -12.52 0.61
N ARG A 96 -12.16 -12.69 0.61
CA ARG A 96 -12.94 -12.86 1.85
C ARG A 96 -12.51 -14.09 2.63
N THR A 97 -12.32 -15.23 1.97
CA THR A 97 -11.85 -16.47 2.62
C THR A 97 -10.46 -16.32 3.23
N MET A 98 -9.61 -15.49 2.62
CA MET A 98 -8.27 -15.17 3.14
C MET A 98 -8.27 -14.09 4.23
N GLY A 99 -9.40 -13.45 4.53
CA GLY A 99 -9.46 -12.31 5.44
C GLY A 99 -8.87 -11.01 4.87
N ILE A 100 -8.56 -10.98 3.55
CA ILE A 100 -7.95 -9.84 2.88
C ILE A 100 -9.04 -8.88 2.40
N GLY A 101 -8.90 -7.60 2.74
CA GLY A 101 -9.79 -6.56 2.28
C GLY A 101 -9.49 -6.09 0.85
N TYR A 102 -10.41 -5.31 0.30
CA TYR A 102 -10.25 -4.74 -1.02
C TYR A 102 -10.58 -3.26 -1.04
N ILE A 103 -9.66 -2.45 -1.53
CA ILE A 103 -9.84 -1.03 -1.78
C ILE A 103 -10.02 -0.83 -3.28
N MET A 104 -11.19 -0.34 -3.67
CA MET A 104 -11.47 0.01 -5.05
C MET A 104 -11.14 1.47 -5.30
N VAL A 105 -10.31 1.72 -6.30
CA VAL A 105 -10.05 3.06 -6.81
C VAL A 105 -10.85 3.24 -8.10
N SER A 106 -11.52 4.35 -8.24
CA SER A 106 -12.28 4.70 -9.42
C SER A 106 -12.01 6.14 -9.81
N GLU A 107 -12.12 6.41 -11.09
CA GLU A 107 -12.05 7.75 -11.60
C GLU A 107 -13.47 8.32 -11.73
N TYR A 108 -13.62 9.55 -11.33
CA TYR A 108 -14.85 10.31 -11.42
C TYR A 108 -14.59 11.61 -12.18
N GLN A 109 -15.33 11.82 -13.24
CA GLN A 109 -15.32 13.09 -13.94
C GLN A 109 -16.42 13.98 -13.37
N GLY A 110 -16.03 15.02 -12.65
CA GLY A 110 -16.93 16.04 -12.14
C GLY A 110 -17.62 16.77 -13.31
N ILE A 111 -18.82 17.29 -13.09
CA ILE A 111 -19.58 18.02 -14.11
C ILE A 111 -18.91 19.37 -14.45
N LEU A 112 -18.10 19.89 -13.53
CA LEU A 112 -17.49 21.22 -13.63
C LEU A 112 -15.95 21.18 -13.71
N ASP A 113 -15.32 20.03 -13.53
CA ASP A 113 -13.88 19.87 -13.58
C ASP A 113 -13.42 19.20 -14.87
N ASP A 114 -12.52 19.85 -15.60
CA ASP A 114 -11.88 19.29 -16.80
C ASP A 114 -10.90 18.16 -16.47
N LYS A 115 -10.56 17.96 -15.20
CA LYS A 115 -9.64 16.90 -14.75
C LYS A 115 -10.40 15.82 -13.99
N PRO A 116 -10.12 14.55 -14.33
CA PRO A 116 -10.68 13.43 -13.59
C PRO A 116 -10.17 13.42 -12.14
N GLN A 117 -11.08 13.22 -11.20
CA GLN A 117 -10.77 13.04 -9.80
C GLN A 117 -10.73 11.56 -9.47
N LEU A 118 -9.73 11.15 -8.69
CA LEU A 118 -9.63 9.78 -8.20
C LEU A 118 -10.41 9.66 -6.88
N HIS A 119 -11.11 8.56 -6.75
CA HIS A 119 -11.85 8.23 -5.54
C HIS A 119 -11.52 6.81 -5.08
N ALA A 120 -11.07 6.67 -3.84
CA ALA A 120 -10.82 5.38 -3.22
C ALA A 120 -11.89 5.06 -2.18
N ARG A 121 -12.29 3.80 -2.10
CA ARG A 121 -13.21 3.31 -1.07
C ARG A 121 -12.91 1.87 -0.69
N ILE A 122 -13.15 1.51 0.56
CA ILE A 122 -13.10 0.12 1.01
C ILE A 122 -14.35 -0.59 0.45
N ALA A 123 -14.14 -1.51 -0.49
CA ALA A 123 -15.20 -2.30 -1.13
C ALA A 123 -15.37 -3.70 -0.52
N LEU A 124 -14.37 -4.17 0.21
CA LEU A 124 -14.39 -5.34 1.07
C LEU A 124 -13.55 -5.04 2.31
N GLN A 125 -14.14 -5.16 3.49
CA GLN A 125 -13.41 -4.96 4.75
C GLN A 125 -12.46 -6.13 5.00
N ALA A 126 -11.23 -5.83 5.44
CA ALA A 126 -10.30 -6.86 5.91
C ALA A 126 -10.69 -7.37 7.29
N GLU A 127 -10.46 -8.65 7.53
CA GLU A 127 -10.60 -9.23 8.86
C GLU A 127 -9.52 -8.69 9.81
N PRO A 128 -9.85 -8.44 11.09
CA PRO A 128 -8.86 -8.05 12.07
C PRO A 128 -7.96 -9.22 12.43
N LEU A 129 -6.66 -8.95 12.49
CA LEU A 129 -5.61 -9.90 12.87
C LEU A 129 -4.87 -9.36 14.09
N PRO A 130 -4.15 -10.21 14.85
CA PRO A 130 -3.39 -9.76 16.01
C PRO A 130 -2.36 -8.69 15.67
N GLY A 131 -1.76 -8.75 14.48
CA GLY A 131 -0.70 -7.85 14.05
C GLY A 131 0.57 -8.02 14.89
N ASN A 132 1.63 -7.39 14.45
CA ASN A 132 2.90 -7.29 15.18
C ASN A 132 3.60 -5.99 14.79
N LEU A 133 3.24 -4.89 15.43
CA LEU A 133 3.82 -3.58 15.14
C LEU A 133 5.34 -3.56 15.34
N ASP A 134 5.87 -4.28 16.34
CA ASP A 134 7.31 -4.33 16.62
C ASP A 134 8.10 -4.92 15.44
N PHE A 135 7.49 -5.79 14.65
CA PHE A 135 8.09 -6.34 13.43
C PHE A 135 8.28 -5.24 12.35
N TRP A 136 7.39 -4.25 12.30
CA TRP A 136 7.40 -3.17 11.32
C TRP A 136 8.20 -1.94 11.76
N LEU A 137 8.26 -1.66 13.06
CA LEU A 137 8.86 -0.43 13.61
C LEU A 137 10.28 -0.15 13.13
N PRO A 138 11.21 -1.12 13.05
CA PRO A 138 12.58 -0.86 12.60
C PRO A 138 12.62 -0.27 11.19
N GLU A 139 11.74 -0.75 10.32
CA GLU A 139 11.70 -0.29 8.93
C GLU A 139 10.93 1.03 8.79
N LEU A 140 9.85 1.22 9.54
CA LEU A 140 9.05 2.44 9.52
C LEU A 140 9.83 3.67 10.03
N LYS A 141 10.68 3.49 11.04
CA LYS A 141 11.53 4.57 11.59
C LYS A 141 12.60 5.07 10.62
N HIS A 142 13.02 4.24 9.67
CA HIS A 142 14.06 4.55 8.70
C HIS A 142 13.55 4.87 7.29
N MET A 143 12.24 5.05 7.15
CA MET A 143 11.64 5.34 5.85
C MET A 143 11.95 6.75 5.37
N ASP A 144 12.43 6.85 4.14
CA ASP A 144 12.49 8.13 3.43
C ASP A 144 11.08 8.50 2.94
N LYS A 145 10.48 9.53 3.53
CA LYS A 145 9.11 10.00 3.21
C LYS A 145 8.96 10.52 1.76
N LYS A 146 10.03 10.47 0.94
CA LYS A 146 10.04 10.99 -0.44
C LYS A 146 9.72 9.96 -1.52
N LEU A 147 9.64 8.68 -1.18
CA LEU A 147 9.32 7.64 -2.16
C LEU A 147 7.81 7.52 -2.34
N GLU A 148 7.34 7.55 -3.58
CA GLU A 148 5.93 7.29 -3.90
C GLU A 148 5.69 5.81 -4.17
N ALA A 149 4.65 5.24 -3.57
CA ALA A 149 4.23 3.88 -3.81
C ALA A 149 3.88 3.62 -5.28
N GLY A 150 4.29 2.47 -5.80
CA GLY A 150 4.02 2.06 -7.18
C GLY A 150 4.98 2.60 -8.22
N THR A 151 6.07 3.29 -7.84
CA THR A 151 7.12 3.70 -8.78
C THR A 151 7.90 2.47 -9.26
N GLN A 152 7.89 2.22 -10.58
CA GLN A 152 8.52 1.02 -11.15
C GLN A 152 10.02 1.15 -11.42
N THR A 153 10.61 2.31 -11.30
CA THR A 153 11.96 2.56 -11.81
C THR A 153 12.94 2.87 -10.70
N GLY A 154 13.92 2.00 -10.52
CA GLY A 154 15.27 2.31 -10.00
C GLY A 154 15.42 2.93 -8.60
N SER A 155 14.38 3.50 -8.06
CA SER A 155 14.36 4.14 -6.74
C SER A 155 13.83 3.23 -5.62
N ARG A 156 13.70 1.91 -5.88
CA ARG A 156 13.41 0.99 -4.78
C ARG A 156 14.53 1.13 -3.76
N SER A 157 14.17 1.51 -2.55
CA SER A 157 15.07 1.40 -1.41
C SER A 157 15.45 -0.09 -1.26
N THR A 158 16.52 -0.50 -1.93
CA THR A 158 17.04 -1.86 -1.81
C THR A 158 17.57 -2.05 -0.39
N SER A 159 17.64 -3.30 0.08
CA SER A 159 18.30 -3.62 1.36
C SER A 159 19.68 -2.98 1.44
N PHE A 160 20.36 -2.88 0.30
CA PHE A 160 21.68 -2.23 0.20
C PHE A 160 21.61 -0.71 0.37
N SER A 161 20.67 0.00 -0.29
CA SER A 161 20.55 1.46 -0.11
C SER A 161 20.15 1.84 1.33
N ARG A 162 19.33 1.00 1.98
CA ARG A 162 19.01 1.16 3.41
C ARG A 162 20.20 0.88 4.32
N PHE A 163 20.98 -0.14 4.02
CA PHE A 163 22.23 -0.40 4.72
C PHE A 163 23.18 0.81 4.63
N ILE A 164 23.36 1.38 3.44
CA ILE A 164 24.16 2.58 3.24
C ILE A 164 23.62 3.79 4.00
N ALA A 165 22.30 3.99 4.04
CA ALA A 165 21.69 5.06 4.82
C ALA A 165 21.97 4.91 6.33
N ARG A 166 21.73 3.71 6.88
CA ARG A 166 22.06 3.39 8.29
C ARG A 166 23.53 3.53 8.62
N ALA A 167 24.42 3.09 7.73
CA ALA A 167 25.84 3.24 7.90
C ALA A 167 26.26 4.73 7.95
N LYS A 168 25.68 5.55 7.08
CA LYS A 168 25.93 7.00 7.09
C LYS A 168 25.45 7.68 8.38
N GLU A 169 24.26 7.31 8.88
CA GLU A 169 23.75 7.79 10.17
C GLU A 169 24.66 7.37 11.31
N TYR A 170 25.05 6.09 11.36
CA TYR A 170 25.97 5.58 12.37
C TYR A 170 27.30 6.35 12.41
N PHE A 171 27.95 6.52 11.26
CA PHE A 171 29.20 7.28 11.17
C PHE A 171 29.03 8.79 11.41
N ALA A 172 27.85 9.35 11.19
CA ALA A 172 27.56 10.74 11.55
C ALA A 172 27.43 10.93 13.07
N GLU A 173 26.91 9.91 13.78
CA GLU A 173 26.76 9.90 15.23
C GLU A 173 28.06 9.46 15.95
N HIS A 174 28.95 8.73 15.26
CA HIS A 174 30.21 8.19 15.79
C HIS A 174 31.37 8.55 14.87
N PRO A 175 31.73 9.85 14.78
CA PRO A 175 32.76 10.32 13.83
C PRO A 175 34.20 9.87 14.14
N GLU A 176 34.43 9.26 15.29
CA GLU A 176 35.75 8.82 15.76
C GLU A 176 36.02 7.32 15.54
N GLU A 177 35.07 6.57 14.98
CA GLU A 177 35.20 5.17 14.58
C GLU A 177 35.40 5.01 13.06
#